data_98e27b79cbdf05a45dd144261d48e869
#
_entry.id   98e27b79cbdf05a45dd144261d48e869
#
_cell.length_a   1.000
_cell.length_b   1.000
_cell.length_c   1.000
_cell.angle_alpha   90.00
_cell.angle_beta   90.00
_cell.angle_gamma   90.00
#
_symmetry.space_group_name_H-M   'P 1'
#
loop_
_entity.id
_entity.type
_entity.pdbx_description
1 polymer ?
#
loop_
_entity_poly.entity_id
_entity_poly.type
_entity_poly.pdbx_seq_one_letter_code
_entity_poly.pdbx_strand_id
1 'polypeptide(L)'
;MTIGIVRAEDKRMINGKTDVNQLVPIKYKWAWERYLAQNNNHWSPVAVNMQIDIEQWKNNKLTADEKLLVTRNLGFFSTADSLAANNIVLGTYRQITAPEARQFLLLQAREEAIHTHSYQYIIESIGLDEGETFAAYLNIPSIKNKDEFLIPFINTLTDPHFKTGTVENDQKLLKSLII
;
A
#
# COMPACT_ATOMS: atom_id res chain seq x y z
N MET A 1 -24.94 15.18 7.10
CA MET A 1 -24.97 14.11 8.10
C MET A 1 -23.62 14.11 8.79
N THR A 2 -23.56 14.40 10.09
CA THR A 2 -22.30 14.31 10.84
C THR A 2 -22.06 12.82 11.09
N ILE A 3 -21.08 12.24 10.42
CA ILE A 3 -20.68 10.86 10.68
C ILE A 3 -19.92 10.90 12.01
N GLY A 4 -20.54 10.39 13.06
CA GLY A 4 -19.89 10.24 14.35
C GLY A 4 -18.74 9.23 14.27
N ILE A 5 -17.76 9.38 15.17
CA ILE A 5 -16.68 8.41 15.32
C ILE A 5 -17.31 7.05 15.67
N VAL A 6 -17.06 6.04 14.84
CA VAL A 6 -17.51 4.67 15.08
C VAL A 6 -16.74 4.10 16.27
N ARG A 7 -17.44 3.64 17.31
CA ARG A 7 -16.82 3.00 18.46
C ARG A 7 -16.27 1.63 18.10
N ALA A 8 -15.28 1.12 18.84
CA ALA A 8 -14.66 -0.17 18.58
C ALA A 8 -15.70 -1.31 18.60
N GLU A 9 -16.63 -1.26 19.54
CA GLU A 9 -17.73 -2.22 19.67
C GLU A 9 -18.73 -2.20 18.52
N ASP A 10 -18.83 -1.07 17.81
CA ASP A 10 -19.76 -0.87 16.70
C ASP A 10 -19.08 -1.18 15.34
N LYS A 11 -17.78 -1.42 15.32
CA LYS A 11 -17.03 -1.69 14.09
C LYS A 11 -17.36 -3.08 13.54
N ARG A 12 -17.75 -3.10 12.28
CA ARG A 12 -18.01 -4.33 11.53
C ARG A 12 -17.03 -4.39 10.36
N MET A 13 -16.15 -5.38 10.36
CA MET A 13 -15.08 -5.50 9.37
C MET A 13 -15.49 -6.30 8.12
N ILE A 14 -16.58 -7.04 8.18
CA ILE A 14 -17.07 -7.84 7.05
C ILE A 14 -18.49 -7.42 6.72
N ASN A 15 -18.70 -6.89 5.53
CA ASN A 15 -19.96 -6.45 4.91
C ASN A 15 -20.95 -5.67 5.81
N GLY A 16 -20.50 -5.15 6.93
CA GLY A 16 -21.31 -4.36 7.88
C GLY A 16 -22.39 -5.14 8.65
N LYS A 17 -22.50 -6.45 8.48
CA LYS A 17 -23.48 -7.29 9.15
C LYS A 17 -22.86 -8.38 10.04
N THR A 18 -21.64 -8.78 9.77
CA THR A 18 -20.95 -9.84 10.50
C THR A 18 -20.08 -9.26 11.60
N ASP A 19 -20.29 -9.72 12.82
CA ASP A 19 -19.42 -9.39 13.94
C ASP A 19 -18.16 -10.26 13.89
N VAL A 20 -17.00 -9.64 13.60
CA VAL A 20 -15.72 -10.32 13.52
C VAL A 20 -15.33 -10.98 14.84
N ASN A 21 -15.83 -10.50 15.98
CA ASN A 21 -15.60 -11.14 17.28
C ASN A 21 -16.05 -12.61 17.30
N GLN A 22 -17.04 -12.98 16.50
CA GLN A 22 -17.51 -14.35 16.38
C GLN A 22 -16.56 -15.26 15.59
N LEU A 23 -15.68 -14.66 14.77
CA LEU A 23 -14.73 -15.39 13.93
C LEU A 23 -13.39 -15.64 14.62
N VAL A 24 -13.13 -14.92 15.72
CA VAL A 24 -11.88 -15.07 16.46
C VAL A 24 -12.00 -16.21 17.47
N PRO A 25 -11.07 -17.20 17.48
CA PRO A 25 -11.05 -18.25 18.48
C PRO A 25 -11.05 -17.68 19.90
N ILE A 26 -11.83 -18.26 20.81
CA ILE A 26 -12.01 -17.77 22.19
C ILE A 26 -10.68 -17.56 22.91
N LYS A 27 -9.67 -18.39 22.66
CA LYS A 27 -8.33 -18.24 23.27
C LYS A 27 -7.60 -16.97 22.86
N TYR A 28 -8.01 -16.32 21.77
CA TYR A 28 -7.41 -15.08 21.26
C TYR A 28 -8.30 -13.87 21.46
N LYS A 29 -9.43 -14.02 22.13
CA LYS A 29 -10.39 -12.92 22.35
C LYS A 29 -9.73 -11.71 23.01
N TRP A 30 -8.87 -11.90 23.98
CA TRP A 30 -8.14 -10.83 24.65
C TRP A 30 -7.26 -10.01 23.70
N ALA A 31 -6.63 -10.66 22.71
CA ALA A 31 -5.82 -9.98 21.71
C ALA A 31 -6.69 -9.15 20.76
N TRP A 32 -7.83 -9.69 20.38
CA TRP A 32 -8.81 -9.00 19.54
C TRP A 32 -9.41 -7.78 20.26
N GLU A 33 -9.81 -7.92 21.52
CA GLU A 33 -10.31 -6.82 22.34
C GLU A 33 -9.27 -5.70 22.49
N ARG A 34 -8.01 -6.06 22.69
CA ARG A 34 -6.91 -5.11 22.76
C ARG A 34 -6.68 -4.39 21.43
N TYR A 35 -6.75 -5.11 20.34
CA TYR A 35 -6.67 -4.54 19.00
C TYR A 35 -7.80 -3.53 18.76
N LEU A 36 -9.04 -3.90 19.04
CA LEU A 36 -10.17 -3.00 18.89
C LEU A 36 -10.05 -1.75 19.78
N ALA A 37 -9.62 -1.90 21.04
CA ALA A 37 -9.41 -0.78 21.95
C ALA A 37 -8.32 0.18 21.44
N GLN A 38 -7.22 -0.34 20.92
CA GLN A 38 -6.14 0.47 20.34
C GLN A 38 -6.56 1.18 19.05
N ASN A 39 -7.47 0.58 18.29
CA ASN A 39 -7.95 1.14 17.03
C ASN A 39 -9.27 1.92 17.17
N ASN A 40 -9.70 2.21 18.38
CA ASN A 40 -10.97 2.89 18.64
C ASN A 40 -11.10 4.24 17.92
N ASN A 41 -10.01 4.99 17.80
CA ASN A 41 -9.95 6.27 17.11
C ASN A 41 -9.35 6.19 15.72
N HIS A 42 -9.06 4.98 15.24
CA HIS A 42 -8.51 4.80 13.92
C HIS A 42 -9.56 4.92 12.82
N TRP A 43 -9.08 5.37 11.68
CA TRP A 43 -9.82 5.33 10.44
C TRP A 43 -10.38 3.93 10.17
N SER A 44 -11.64 3.86 9.77
CA SER A 44 -12.24 2.63 9.26
C SER A 44 -13.12 2.96 8.04
N PRO A 45 -13.28 2.04 7.09
CA PRO A 45 -14.10 2.28 5.90
C PRO A 45 -15.55 2.68 6.23
N VAL A 46 -16.05 2.27 7.38
CA VAL A 46 -17.41 2.64 7.85
C VAL A 46 -17.48 4.09 8.34
N ALA A 47 -16.35 4.63 8.83
CA ALA A 47 -16.26 5.99 9.35
C ALA A 47 -15.87 7.02 8.28
N VAL A 48 -15.42 6.59 7.11
CA VAL A 48 -14.98 7.44 6.01
C VAL A 48 -16.10 7.64 5.00
N ASN A 49 -16.35 8.88 4.65
CA ASN A 49 -17.26 9.24 3.58
C ASN A 49 -16.47 9.81 2.41
N MET A 50 -16.08 8.96 1.50
CA MET A 50 -15.32 9.33 0.29
C MET A 50 -16.03 10.38 -0.55
N GLN A 51 -17.35 10.44 -0.52
CA GLN A 51 -18.12 11.44 -1.24
C GLN A 51 -17.83 12.86 -0.73
N ILE A 52 -17.68 13.03 0.58
CA ILE A 52 -17.32 14.33 1.18
C ILE A 52 -15.93 14.77 0.70
N ASP A 53 -14.97 13.83 0.66
CA ASP A 53 -13.60 14.13 0.22
C ASP A 53 -13.56 14.52 -1.26
N ILE A 54 -14.30 13.81 -2.11
CA ILE A 54 -14.45 14.14 -3.53
C ILE A 54 -15.09 15.52 -3.72
N GLU A 55 -16.13 15.84 -2.94
CA GLU A 55 -16.77 17.15 -3.00
C GLU A 55 -15.84 18.27 -2.53
N GLN A 56 -15.05 18.07 -1.49
CA GLN A 56 -14.06 19.03 -1.02
C GLN A 56 -12.98 19.27 -2.08
N TRP A 57 -12.52 18.22 -2.74
CA TRP A 57 -11.58 18.32 -3.85
C TRP A 57 -12.16 19.15 -5.01
N LYS A 58 -13.36 18.79 -5.46
CA LYS A 58 -14.03 19.46 -6.61
C LYS A 58 -14.43 20.91 -6.32
N ASN A 59 -14.82 21.20 -5.09
CA ASN A 59 -15.23 22.54 -4.67
C ASN A 59 -14.08 23.46 -4.22
N ASN A 60 -12.82 23.07 -4.50
CA ASN A 60 -11.63 23.85 -4.17
C ASN A 60 -11.53 24.22 -2.68
N LYS A 61 -11.89 23.30 -1.80
CA LYS A 61 -11.71 23.45 -0.35
C LYS A 61 -10.27 23.25 0.09
N LEU A 62 -9.47 22.57 -0.74
CA LEU A 62 -8.05 22.39 -0.57
C LEU A 62 -7.28 23.54 -1.23
N THR A 63 -6.19 23.94 -0.61
CA THR A 63 -5.24 24.90 -1.20
C THR A 63 -4.51 24.27 -2.40
N ALA A 64 -3.88 25.09 -3.20
CA ALA A 64 -3.08 24.62 -4.32
C ALA A 64 -1.94 23.69 -3.89
N ASP A 65 -1.30 23.98 -2.74
CA ASP A 65 -0.20 23.19 -2.20
C ASP A 65 -0.69 21.81 -1.68
N GLU A 66 -1.84 21.77 -1.02
CA GLU A 66 -2.47 20.51 -0.58
C GLU A 66 -2.85 19.65 -1.78
N LYS A 67 -3.44 20.23 -2.81
CA LYS A 67 -3.74 19.50 -4.05
C LYS A 67 -2.47 18.99 -4.73
N LEU A 68 -1.44 19.81 -4.80
CA LEU A 68 -0.15 19.42 -5.38
C LEU A 68 0.48 18.26 -4.59
N LEU A 69 0.42 18.32 -3.25
CA LEU A 69 0.91 17.24 -2.39
C LEU A 69 0.20 15.92 -2.66
N VAL A 70 -1.13 15.94 -2.70
CA VAL A 70 -1.94 14.74 -2.97
C VAL A 70 -1.63 14.19 -4.37
N THR A 71 -1.64 15.03 -5.40
CA THR A 71 -1.38 14.61 -6.79
C THR A 71 -0.01 13.98 -6.96
N ARG A 72 1.02 14.55 -6.34
CA ARG A 72 2.38 14.01 -6.42
C ARG A 72 2.54 12.69 -5.66
N ASN A 73 1.88 12.56 -4.51
CA ASN A 73 1.86 11.29 -3.79
C ASN A 73 1.16 10.19 -4.58
N LEU A 74 -0.01 10.48 -5.17
CA LEU A 74 -0.70 9.52 -6.04
C LEU A 74 0.16 9.12 -7.24
N GLY A 75 0.82 10.08 -7.89
CA GLY A 75 1.73 9.80 -9.00
C GLY A 75 2.95 8.96 -8.61
N PHE A 76 3.43 9.06 -7.38
CA PHE A 76 4.52 8.22 -6.87
C PHE A 76 4.01 6.82 -6.51
N PHE A 77 3.01 6.71 -5.64
CA PHE A 77 2.55 5.42 -5.12
C PHE A 77 1.95 4.52 -6.20
N SER A 78 1.24 5.08 -7.17
CA SER A 78 0.67 4.28 -8.26
C SER A 78 1.72 3.52 -9.09
N THR A 79 2.97 4.01 -9.11
CA THR A 79 4.09 3.36 -9.80
C THR A 79 4.95 2.54 -8.83
N ALA A 80 5.23 3.07 -7.64
CA ALA A 80 6.08 2.43 -6.65
C ALA A 80 5.56 1.07 -6.21
N ASP A 81 4.25 0.95 -5.93
CA ASP A 81 3.64 -0.30 -5.49
C ASP A 81 3.63 -1.36 -6.60
N SER A 82 3.49 -0.95 -7.85
CA SER A 82 3.63 -1.83 -9.00
C SER A 82 5.07 -2.37 -9.15
N LEU A 83 6.08 -1.53 -8.93
CA LEU A 83 7.48 -1.94 -8.90
C LEU A 83 7.76 -2.88 -7.73
N ALA A 84 7.21 -2.58 -6.54
CA ALA A 84 7.32 -3.42 -5.36
C ALA A 84 6.72 -4.81 -5.59
N ALA A 85 5.50 -4.91 -6.12
CA ALA A 85 4.85 -6.17 -6.46
C ALA A 85 5.70 -7.00 -7.41
N ASN A 86 6.22 -6.40 -8.47
CA ASN A 86 7.09 -7.07 -9.44
C ASN A 86 8.39 -7.55 -8.78
N ASN A 87 9.03 -6.72 -7.95
CA ASN A 87 10.24 -7.09 -7.25
C ASN A 87 10.02 -8.24 -6.27
N ILE A 88 8.90 -8.25 -5.55
CA ILE A 88 8.54 -9.34 -4.65
C ILE A 88 8.43 -10.66 -5.41
N VAL A 89 7.68 -10.68 -6.50
CA VAL A 89 7.36 -11.91 -7.25
C VAL A 89 8.54 -12.39 -8.09
N LEU A 90 9.18 -11.50 -8.85
CA LEU A 90 10.22 -11.85 -9.81
C LEU A 90 11.62 -11.91 -9.20
N GLY A 91 11.84 -11.16 -8.12
CA GLY A 91 13.14 -11.05 -7.45
C GLY A 91 13.17 -11.80 -6.11
N THR A 92 12.60 -11.19 -5.08
CA THR A 92 12.70 -11.64 -3.68
C THR A 92 12.22 -13.08 -3.48
N TYR A 93 11.06 -13.42 -4.03
CA TYR A 93 10.45 -14.75 -3.91
C TYR A 93 11.38 -15.88 -4.36
N ARG A 94 12.20 -15.64 -5.36
CA ARG A 94 13.15 -16.64 -5.88
C ARG A 94 14.28 -16.94 -4.90
N GLN A 95 14.68 -15.96 -4.11
CA GLN A 95 15.80 -16.06 -3.17
C GLN A 95 15.38 -16.67 -1.83
N ILE A 96 14.11 -16.62 -1.50
CA ILE A 96 13.56 -17.13 -0.24
C ILE A 96 13.13 -18.60 -0.43
N THR A 97 13.59 -19.48 0.44
CA THR A 97 13.29 -20.93 0.38
C THR A 97 12.29 -21.39 1.42
N ALA A 98 12.14 -20.67 2.55
CA ALA A 98 11.20 -21.02 3.61
C ALA A 98 9.74 -20.89 3.10
N PRO A 99 8.92 -21.96 3.15
CA PRO A 99 7.56 -21.94 2.60
C PRO A 99 6.67 -20.87 3.26
N GLU A 100 6.80 -20.67 4.55
CA GLU A 100 6.01 -19.68 5.30
C GLU A 100 6.34 -18.25 4.86
N ALA A 101 7.62 -17.97 4.68
CA ALA A 101 8.07 -16.66 4.17
C ALA A 101 7.60 -16.44 2.73
N ARG A 102 7.61 -17.47 1.90
CA ARG A 102 7.05 -17.39 0.54
C ARG A 102 5.55 -17.09 0.53
N GLN A 103 4.79 -17.71 1.41
CA GLN A 103 3.36 -17.40 1.56
C GLN A 103 3.13 -15.95 1.97
N PHE A 104 3.95 -15.44 2.91
CA PHE A 104 3.90 -14.02 3.29
C PHE A 104 4.19 -13.09 2.12
N LEU A 105 5.23 -13.37 1.33
CA LEU A 105 5.59 -12.57 0.15
C LEU A 105 4.47 -12.53 -0.90
N LEU A 106 3.75 -13.63 -1.09
CA LEU A 106 2.60 -13.65 -2.00
C LEU A 106 1.43 -12.80 -1.49
N LEU A 107 1.19 -12.81 -0.16
CA LEU A 107 0.20 -11.94 0.45
C LEU A 107 0.60 -10.47 0.29
N GLN A 108 1.87 -10.15 0.55
CA GLN A 108 2.38 -8.79 0.37
C GLN A 108 2.23 -8.33 -1.09
N ALA A 109 2.62 -9.14 -2.06
CA ALA A 109 2.45 -8.79 -3.48
C ALA A 109 0.98 -8.57 -3.86
N ARG A 110 0.06 -9.33 -3.24
CA ARG A 110 -1.38 -9.10 -3.41
C ARG A 110 -1.83 -7.75 -2.85
N GLU A 111 -1.33 -7.37 -1.67
CA GLU A 111 -1.67 -6.07 -1.08
C GLU A 111 -1.14 -4.91 -1.96
N GLU A 112 0.06 -5.01 -2.52
CA GLU A 112 0.58 -4.00 -3.45
C GLU A 112 -0.31 -3.87 -4.71
N ALA A 113 -0.85 -4.97 -5.21
CA ALA A 113 -1.79 -4.94 -6.33
C ALA A 113 -3.12 -4.26 -5.94
N ILE A 114 -3.60 -4.47 -4.72
CA ILE A 114 -4.80 -3.79 -4.19
C ILE A 114 -4.53 -2.29 -4.02
N HIS A 115 -3.36 -1.91 -3.53
CA HIS A 115 -2.95 -0.51 -3.39
C HIS A 115 -2.94 0.19 -4.76
N THR A 116 -2.31 -0.40 -5.76
CA THR A 116 -2.26 0.15 -7.12
C THR A 116 -3.68 0.39 -7.68
N HIS A 117 -4.58 -0.58 -7.51
CA HIS A 117 -5.97 -0.44 -7.93
C HIS A 117 -6.72 0.64 -7.13
N SER A 118 -6.43 0.76 -5.84
CA SER A 118 -7.02 1.80 -4.99
C SER A 118 -6.57 3.21 -5.41
N TYR A 119 -5.31 3.39 -5.77
CA TYR A 119 -4.81 4.68 -6.27
C TYR A 119 -5.46 5.04 -7.61
N GLN A 120 -5.61 4.07 -8.51
CA GLN A 120 -6.34 4.28 -9.76
C GLN A 120 -7.77 4.76 -9.47
N TYR A 121 -8.48 4.09 -8.58
CA TYR A 121 -9.84 4.47 -8.21
C TYR A 121 -9.91 5.89 -7.60
N ILE A 122 -8.93 6.28 -6.79
CA ILE A 122 -8.86 7.63 -6.22
C ILE A 122 -8.63 8.65 -7.33
N ILE A 123 -7.67 8.42 -8.23
CA ILE A 123 -7.33 9.31 -9.35
C ILE A 123 -8.57 9.57 -10.22
N GLU A 124 -9.27 8.51 -10.60
CA GLU A 124 -10.53 8.60 -11.36
C GLU A 124 -11.61 9.38 -10.59
N SER A 125 -11.81 9.08 -9.30
CA SER A 125 -12.86 9.66 -8.47
C SER A 125 -12.73 11.15 -8.26
N ILE A 126 -11.51 11.65 -8.11
CA ILE A 126 -11.24 13.09 -7.95
C ILE A 126 -11.06 13.82 -9.29
N GLY A 127 -11.02 13.07 -10.40
CA GLY A 127 -10.98 13.61 -11.75
C GLY A 127 -9.61 14.16 -12.15
N LEU A 128 -8.52 13.56 -11.68
CA LEU A 128 -7.17 13.83 -12.20
C LEU A 128 -7.01 13.21 -13.58
N ASP A 129 -6.12 13.80 -14.37
CA ASP A 129 -5.68 13.17 -15.62
C ASP A 129 -4.85 11.92 -15.31
N GLU A 130 -5.35 10.76 -15.71
CA GLU A 130 -4.71 9.48 -15.46
C GLU A 130 -3.36 9.38 -16.16
N GLY A 131 -3.29 9.81 -17.43
CA GLY A 131 -2.07 9.75 -18.22
C GLY A 131 -0.97 10.59 -17.62
N GLU A 132 -1.27 11.82 -17.20
CA GLU A 132 -0.32 12.73 -16.54
C GLU A 132 0.10 12.17 -15.17
N THR A 133 -0.86 11.69 -14.38
CA THR A 133 -0.60 11.17 -13.03
C THR A 133 0.26 9.92 -13.07
N PHE A 134 -0.06 8.95 -13.92
CA PHE A 134 0.74 7.73 -14.08
C PHE A 134 2.09 7.98 -14.76
N ALA A 135 2.22 9.03 -15.57
CA ALA A 135 3.51 9.43 -16.15
C ALA A 135 4.37 10.32 -15.21
N ALA A 136 3.95 10.53 -13.97
CA ALA A 136 4.67 11.37 -13.01
C ALA A 136 6.13 10.91 -12.78
N TYR A 137 6.39 9.60 -12.82
CA TYR A 137 7.74 9.03 -12.71
C TYR A 137 8.68 9.43 -13.86
N LEU A 138 8.14 9.82 -15.01
CA LEU A 138 8.93 10.33 -16.14
C LEU A 138 9.14 11.85 -16.05
N ASN A 139 8.11 12.57 -15.60
CA ASN A 139 8.01 14.02 -15.76
C ASN A 139 8.39 14.80 -14.50
N ILE A 140 8.31 14.17 -13.31
CA ILE A 140 8.61 14.83 -12.03
C ILE A 140 9.98 14.38 -11.53
N PRO A 141 11.00 15.26 -11.52
CA PRO A 141 12.38 14.88 -11.18
C PRO A 141 12.52 14.21 -9.82
N SER A 142 11.77 14.66 -8.81
CA SER A 142 11.82 14.07 -7.46
C SER A 142 11.28 12.64 -7.39
N ILE A 143 10.31 12.29 -8.22
CA ILE A 143 9.76 10.93 -8.34
C ILE A 143 10.74 10.09 -9.17
N LYS A 144 11.14 10.57 -10.31
CA LYS A 144 12.10 9.92 -11.19
C LYS A 144 13.39 9.52 -10.46
N ASN A 145 13.97 10.44 -9.68
CA ASN A 145 15.19 10.17 -8.93
C ASN A 145 15.01 9.06 -7.88
N LYS A 146 13.82 8.93 -7.28
CA LYS A 146 13.52 7.83 -6.36
C LYS A 146 13.49 6.49 -7.10
N ASP A 147 12.82 6.44 -8.23
CA ASP A 147 12.73 5.22 -9.03
C ASP A 147 14.11 4.82 -9.59
N GLU A 148 14.89 5.77 -10.10
CA GLU A 148 16.27 5.54 -10.55
C GLU A 148 17.18 5.04 -9.42
N PHE A 149 16.94 5.46 -8.18
CA PHE A 149 17.63 4.93 -7.01
C PHE A 149 17.25 3.47 -6.71
N LEU A 150 15.99 3.09 -6.87
CA LEU A 150 15.46 1.75 -6.56
C LEU A 150 15.80 0.71 -7.64
N ILE A 151 15.76 1.09 -8.90
CA ILE A 151 15.95 0.18 -10.05
C ILE A 151 17.19 -0.71 -9.96
N PRO A 152 18.38 -0.25 -9.56
CA PRO A 152 19.56 -1.11 -9.45
C PRO A 152 19.40 -2.27 -8.46
N PHE A 153 18.65 -2.06 -7.38
CA PHE A 153 18.38 -3.10 -6.37
C PHE A 153 17.38 -4.12 -6.91
N ILE A 154 16.34 -3.65 -7.58
CA ILE A 154 15.34 -4.50 -8.25
C ILE A 154 16.02 -5.36 -9.31
N ASN A 155 16.85 -4.75 -10.16
CA ASN A 155 17.58 -5.46 -11.21
C ASN A 155 18.52 -6.53 -10.66
N THR A 156 19.14 -6.29 -9.50
CA THR A 156 19.98 -7.28 -8.83
C THR A 156 19.18 -8.54 -8.47
N LEU A 157 17.99 -8.38 -7.88
CA LEU A 157 17.16 -9.51 -7.47
C LEU A 157 16.46 -10.22 -8.64
N THR A 158 16.11 -9.49 -9.67
CA THR A 158 15.43 -10.03 -10.85
C THR A 158 16.37 -10.67 -11.87
N ASP A 159 17.69 -10.43 -11.75
CA ASP A 159 18.68 -11.09 -12.61
C ASP A 159 18.59 -12.63 -12.46
N PRO A 160 18.31 -13.38 -13.53
CA PRO A 160 18.21 -14.84 -13.48
C PRO A 160 19.52 -15.52 -13.11
N HIS A 161 20.66 -14.86 -13.27
CA HIS A 161 21.99 -15.37 -12.92
C HIS A 161 22.43 -15.01 -11.50
N PHE A 162 21.70 -14.14 -10.81
CA PHE A 162 22.00 -13.81 -9.42
C PHE A 162 21.80 -15.02 -8.51
N LYS A 163 22.85 -15.34 -7.75
CA LYS A 163 22.84 -16.47 -6.79
C LYS A 163 23.39 -16.01 -5.45
N THR A 164 22.73 -16.43 -4.39
CA THR A 164 23.17 -16.28 -3.00
C THR A 164 24.22 -17.35 -2.65
N GLY A 165 24.86 -17.20 -1.45
CA GLY A 165 25.84 -18.14 -0.95
C GLY A 165 27.30 -17.65 -1.01
N THR A 166 27.51 -16.40 -1.43
CA THR A 166 28.76 -15.67 -1.23
C THR A 166 28.51 -14.45 -0.38
N VAL A 167 29.48 -14.03 0.42
CA VAL A 167 29.34 -12.85 1.29
C VAL A 167 28.91 -11.61 0.48
N GLU A 168 29.49 -11.42 -0.69
CA GLU A 168 29.17 -10.28 -1.55
C GLU A 168 27.71 -10.33 -2.04
N ASN A 169 27.26 -11.47 -2.53
CA ASN A 169 25.89 -11.59 -3.06
C ASN A 169 24.85 -11.59 -1.94
N ASP A 170 25.17 -12.16 -0.77
CA ASP A 170 24.29 -12.12 0.40
C ASP A 170 24.15 -10.68 0.92
N GLN A 171 25.20 -9.87 0.88
CA GLN A 171 25.13 -8.44 1.17
C GLN A 171 24.26 -7.68 0.14
N LYS A 172 24.38 -8.01 -1.15
CA LYS A 172 23.53 -7.42 -2.20
C LYS A 172 22.06 -7.79 -1.98
N LEU A 173 21.78 -9.06 -1.66
CA LEU A 173 20.44 -9.51 -1.31
C LEU A 173 19.87 -8.72 -0.15
N LEU A 174 20.62 -8.64 0.97
CA LEU A 174 20.18 -7.91 2.16
C LEU A 174 19.91 -6.43 1.87
N LYS A 175 20.80 -5.77 1.13
CA LYS A 175 20.58 -4.38 0.72
C LYS A 175 19.28 -4.23 -0.08
N SER A 176 19.04 -5.12 -1.03
CA SER A 176 17.85 -5.07 -1.89
C SER A 176 16.55 -5.44 -1.17
N LEU A 177 16.63 -6.10 -0.01
CA LEU A 177 15.47 -6.38 0.84
C LEU A 177 15.15 -5.24 1.83
N ILE A 178 16.14 -4.40 2.16
CA ILE A 178 16.00 -3.32 3.16
C ILE A 178 15.55 -2.01 2.50
N ILE A 179 15.98 -1.78 1.27
CA ILE A 179 15.69 -0.58 0.49
C ILE A 179 14.35 -0.67 -0.20
#